data_d429e8611a9e161bbf8cdb649e6f3995
#
_entry.id   d429e8611a9e161bbf8cdb649e6f3995
#
_cell.length_a   1.000
_cell.length_b   1.000
_cell.length_c   1.000
_cell.angle_alpha   90.00
_cell.angle_beta   90.00
_cell.angle_gamma   90.00
#
_symmetry.space_group_name_H-M   'P 1'
#
loop_
_entity.id
_entity.type
_entity.pdbx_description
1 polymer ?
#
loop_
_entity_poly.entity_id
_entity_poly.type
_entity_poly.pdbx_seq_one_letter_code
_entity_poly.pdbx_strand_id
1 'polypeptide(L)'
;MSTTALYVDYIIIGLPTVYWIIAFYVFLSKDTAVQVLQKAAGNIFSTVVLIAISYILGLITDRFSDLLFDKRKKRIKGQYLDSKNVSLAAWEKYNWSDFAKFTLSRIRILRSLIINSIFVSCTTSLLIYKFCDEGKEILIVVTILLGALSCIISNSGHINLLNNYYHKTPILGQ
;
A
#
# COMPACT_ATOMS: atom_id res chain seq x y z
N MET A 1 11.93 -9.07 13.13
CA MET A 1 11.40 -7.71 12.86
C MET A 1 10.93 -7.16 14.19
N SER A 2 11.38 -5.96 14.56
CA SER A 2 10.87 -5.34 15.78
C SER A 2 9.39 -4.97 15.57
N THR A 3 8.60 -5.03 16.63
CA THR A 3 7.20 -4.56 16.63
C THR A 3 7.08 -3.17 16.06
N THR A 4 8.04 -2.30 16.33
CA THR A 4 8.12 -0.92 15.83
C THR A 4 8.12 -0.83 14.30
N ALA A 5 8.90 -1.69 13.60
CA ALA A 5 8.95 -1.68 12.15
C ALA A 5 7.59 -2.06 11.51
N LEU A 6 6.86 -2.95 12.15
CA LEU A 6 5.53 -3.37 11.69
C LEU A 6 4.49 -2.24 11.85
N TYR A 7 4.56 -1.46 12.93
CA TYR A 7 3.71 -0.27 13.11
C TYR A 7 3.99 0.79 12.05
N VAL A 8 5.27 1.04 11.74
CA VAL A 8 5.67 1.99 10.71
C VAL A 8 5.14 1.57 9.33
N ASP A 9 5.22 0.28 8.98
CA ASP A 9 4.67 -0.25 7.72
C ASP A 9 3.18 0.10 7.58
N TYR A 10 2.38 -0.14 8.62
CA TYR A 10 0.94 0.13 8.56
C TYR A 10 0.63 1.63 8.49
N ILE A 11 1.41 2.50 9.13
CA ILE A 11 1.25 3.95 8.99
C ILE A 11 1.56 4.38 7.56
N ILE A 12 2.64 3.87 6.96
CA ILE A 12 3.02 4.18 5.56
C ILE A 12 1.92 3.74 4.59
N ILE A 13 1.31 2.57 4.81
CA ILE A 13 0.19 2.07 4.00
C ILE A 13 -1.07 2.92 4.20
N GLY A 14 -1.32 3.35 5.41
CA GLY A 14 -2.55 4.04 5.78
C GLY A 14 -2.59 5.52 5.42
N LEU A 15 -1.46 6.22 5.38
CA LEU A 15 -1.42 7.64 5.03
C LEU A 15 -2.06 7.95 3.65
N PRO A 16 -1.73 7.24 2.56
CA PRO A 16 -2.43 7.44 1.29
C PRO A 16 -3.91 7.08 1.37
N THR A 17 -4.29 6.11 2.22
CA THR A 17 -5.69 5.74 2.44
C THR A 17 -6.46 6.87 3.11
N VAL A 18 -5.89 7.51 4.13
CA VAL A 18 -6.47 8.70 4.77
C VAL A 18 -6.64 9.82 3.73
N TYR A 19 -5.60 10.04 2.91
CA TYR A 19 -5.64 11.09 1.90
C TYR A 19 -6.84 10.94 0.95
N TRP A 20 -7.02 9.77 0.32
CA TRP A 20 -8.12 9.62 -0.64
C TRP A 20 -9.49 9.61 0.02
N ILE A 21 -9.63 9.17 1.28
CA ILE A 21 -10.88 9.26 2.04
C ILE A 21 -11.23 10.73 2.30
N ILE A 22 -10.27 11.53 2.77
CA ILE A 22 -10.44 12.96 2.99
C ILE A 22 -10.76 13.68 1.67
N ALA A 23 -10.01 13.37 0.61
CA ALA A 23 -10.23 13.93 -0.72
C ALA A 23 -11.65 13.63 -1.24
N PHE A 24 -12.13 12.42 -1.05
CA PHE A 24 -13.48 12.03 -1.41
C PHE A 24 -14.54 12.75 -0.56
N TYR A 25 -14.29 12.93 0.74
CA TYR A 25 -15.17 13.70 1.62
C TYR A 25 -15.22 15.17 1.21
N VAL A 26 -14.09 15.80 0.88
CA VAL A 26 -14.04 17.18 0.34
C VAL A 26 -14.80 17.29 -0.98
N PHE A 27 -14.71 16.28 -1.83
CA PHE A 27 -15.50 16.24 -3.07
C PHE A 27 -17.02 16.25 -2.81
N LEU A 28 -17.48 15.52 -1.79
CA LEU A 28 -18.91 15.47 -1.44
C LEU A 28 -19.39 16.76 -0.73
N SER A 29 -18.62 17.30 0.21
CA SER A 29 -19.04 18.34 1.16
C SER A 29 -18.00 19.45 1.30
N LYS A 30 -17.86 20.32 0.26
CA LYS A 30 -16.80 21.34 0.16
C LYS A 30 -16.65 22.19 1.43
N ASP A 31 -17.72 22.84 1.85
CA ASP A 31 -17.63 23.92 2.85
C ASP A 31 -17.39 23.38 4.27
N THR A 32 -18.07 22.31 4.65
CA THR A 32 -17.87 21.65 5.96
C THR A 32 -16.53 20.94 6.07
N ALA A 33 -16.08 20.28 4.99
CA ALA A 33 -14.83 19.54 4.99
C ALA A 33 -13.61 20.46 5.14
N VAL A 34 -13.59 21.59 4.40
CA VAL A 34 -12.49 22.56 4.47
C VAL A 34 -12.42 23.21 5.86
N GLN A 35 -13.55 23.59 6.46
CA GLN A 35 -13.59 24.15 7.80
C GLN A 35 -13.07 23.16 8.86
N VAL A 36 -13.47 21.88 8.76
CA VAL A 36 -12.99 20.84 9.69
C VAL A 36 -11.48 20.63 9.54
N LEU A 37 -10.97 20.57 8.30
CA LEU A 37 -9.55 20.41 8.05
C LEU A 37 -8.74 21.62 8.54
N GLN A 38 -9.22 22.85 8.34
CA GLN A 38 -8.56 24.05 8.84
C GLN A 38 -8.51 24.08 10.38
N LYS A 39 -9.58 23.69 11.06
CA LYS A 39 -9.60 23.59 12.53
C LYS A 39 -8.70 22.46 13.07
N ALA A 40 -8.56 21.37 12.31
CA ALA A 40 -7.67 20.27 12.67
C ALA A 40 -6.20 20.59 12.38
N ALA A 41 -5.92 21.40 11.37
CA ALA A 41 -4.57 21.80 11.00
C ALA A 41 -3.97 22.69 12.11
N GLY A 42 -2.81 22.30 12.62
CA GLY A 42 -2.10 23.03 13.68
C GLY A 42 -2.39 22.52 15.10
N ASN A 43 -3.28 21.55 15.29
CA ASN A 43 -3.50 20.95 16.60
C ASN A 43 -2.71 19.62 16.72
N ILE A 44 -1.82 19.55 17.73
CA ILE A 44 -1.02 18.36 18.01
C ILE A 44 -1.89 17.12 18.26
N PHE A 45 -3.03 17.29 18.95
CA PHE A 45 -3.98 16.21 19.19
C PHE A 45 -4.54 15.63 17.90
N SER A 46 -4.86 16.48 16.92
CA SER A 46 -5.32 16.05 15.60
C SER A 46 -4.26 15.22 14.86
N THR A 47 -2.98 15.57 14.99
CA THR A 47 -1.88 14.80 14.41
C THR A 47 -1.78 13.40 15.01
N VAL A 48 -1.90 13.27 16.31
CA VAL A 48 -1.90 11.95 16.99
C VAL A 48 -3.09 11.10 16.55
N VAL A 49 -4.28 11.69 16.49
CA VAL A 49 -5.49 11.02 15.98
C VAL A 49 -5.32 10.58 14.52
N LEU A 50 -4.74 11.42 13.68
CA LEU A 50 -4.48 11.11 12.28
C LEU A 50 -3.51 9.92 12.12
N ILE A 51 -2.46 9.84 12.94
CA ILE A 51 -1.52 8.71 12.95
C ILE A 51 -2.25 7.42 13.37
N ALA A 52 -3.09 7.49 14.42
CA ALA A 52 -3.86 6.35 14.88
C ALA A 52 -4.86 5.84 13.82
N ILE A 53 -5.57 6.77 13.16
CA ILE A 53 -6.47 6.45 12.05
C ILE A 53 -5.68 5.84 10.87
N SER A 54 -4.53 6.42 10.52
CA SER A 54 -3.66 5.88 9.45
C SER A 54 -3.23 4.45 9.76
N TYR A 55 -2.88 4.14 11.00
CA TYR A 55 -2.53 2.78 11.42
C TYR A 55 -3.69 1.80 11.19
N ILE A 56 -4.89 2.14 11.66
CA ILE A 56 -6.08 1.28 11.50
C ILE A 56 -6.43 1.08 10.02
N LEU A 57 -6.45 2.16 9.25
CA LEU A 57 -6.72 2.09 7.81
C LEU A 57 -5.64 1.33 7.06
N GLY A 58 -4.38 1.43 7.49
CA GLY A 58 -3.27 0.64 6.95
C GLY A 58 -3.48 -0.86 7.15
N LEU A 59 -3.94 -1.29 8.34
CA LEU A 59 -4.31 -2.68 8.61
C LEU A 59 -5.43 -3.17 7.67
N ILE A 60 -6.47 -2.37 7.52
CA ILE A 60 -7.61 -2.71 6.65
C ILE A 60 -7.16 -2.82 5.19
N THR A 61 -6.41 -1.84 4.70
CA THR A 61 -5.90 -1.81 3.33
C THR A 61 -4.94 -2.97 3.05
N ASP A 62 -4.09 -3.33 4.01
CA ASP A 62 -3.19 -4.49 3.88
C ASP A 62 -3.99 -5.79 3.77
N ARG A 63 -5.00 -5.99 4.61
CA ARG A 63 -5.88 -7.18 4.54
C ARG A 63 -6.64 -7.26 3.23
N PHE A 64 -7.19 -6.15 2.79
CA PHE A 64 -7.87 -6.07 1.50
C PHE A 64 -6.93 -6.39 0.32
N SER A 65 -5.72 -5.83 0.36
CA SER A 65 -4.67 -6.14 -0.63
C SER A 65 -4.29 -7.61 -0.62
N ASP A 66 -4.16 -8.25 0.55
CA ASP A 66 -3.83 -9.68 0.66
C ASP A 66 -4.88 -10.53 -0.02
N LEU A 67 -6.16 -10.23 0.19
CA LEU A 67 -7.27 -10.95 -0.47
C LEU A 67 -7.21 -10.82 -2.00
N LEU A 68 -6.95 -9.62 -2.52
CA LEU A 68 -6.89 -9.38 -3.96
C LEU A 68 -5.71 -10.08 -4.64
N PHE A 69 -4.55 -10.14 -3.96
CA PHE A 69 -3.32 -10.71 -4.52
C PHE A 69 -3.06 -12.17 -4.11
N ASP A 70 -3.93 -12.79 -3.30
CA ASP A 70 -3.75 -14.15 -2.79
C ASP A 70 -3.60 -15.20 -3.92
N LYS A 71 -4.42 -15.11 -4.96
CA LYS A 71 -4.34 -16.03 -6.13
C LYS A 71 -2.96 -15.96 -6.80
N ARG A 72 -2.42 -14.73 -6.98
CA ARG A 72 -1.10 -14.53 -7.59
C ARG A 72 0.01 -15.08 -6.69
N LYS A 73 -0.07 -14.81 -5.39
CA LYS A 73 0.86 -15.31 -4.39
C LYS A 73 0.91 -16.84 -4.38
N LYS A 74 -0.25 -17.51 -4.38
CA LYS A 74 -0.37 -18.97 -4.45
C LYS A 74 0.23 -19.54 -5.73
N ARG A 75 -0.01 -18.90 -6.88
CA ARG A 75 0.56 -19.30 -8.17
C ARG A 75 2.08 -19.26 -8.16
N ILE A 76 2.67 -18.14 -7.73
CA ILE A 76 4.12 -17.99 -7.66
C ILE A 76 4.71 -18.96 -6.64
N LYS A 77 4.09 -19.10 -5.47
CA LYS A 77 4.50 -20.06 -4.44
C LYS A 77 4.54 -21.48 -5.00
N GLY A 78 3.50 -21.94 -5.70
CA GLY A 78 3.45 -23.29 -6.30
C GLY A 78 4.59 -23.52 -7.29
N GLN A 79 4.88 -22.54 -8.18
CA GLN A 79 5.97 -22.66 -9.14
C GLN A 79 7.34 -22.93 -8.51
N TYR A 80 7.61 -22.40 -7.33
CA TYR A 80 8.91 -22.52 -6.67
C TYR A 80 8.99 -23.61 -5.62
N LEU A 81 7.93 -23.88 -4.87
CA LEU A 81 7.93 -24.89 -3.79
C LEU A 81 7.67 -26.29 -4.30
N ASP A 82 6.75 -26.46 -5.23
CA ASP A 82 6.41 -27.78 -5.78
C ASP A 82 7.56 -28.36 -6.61
N SER A 83 8.38 -27.49 -7.23
CA SER A 83 9.53 -27.90 -8.02
C SER A 83 10.76 -28.30 -7.20
N LYS A 84 10.83 -28.00 -5.90
CA LYS A 84 12.08 -28.07 -5.12
C LYS A 84 12.04 -28.94 -3.86
N ASN A 85 10.95 -29.63 -3.55
CA ASN A 85 10.81 -30.49 -2.36
C ASN A 85 11.33 -29.86 -1.05
N VAL A 86 11.01 -28.59 -0.83
CA VAL A 86 11.48 -27.85 0.36
C VAL A 86 10.79 -28.42 1.61
N SER A 87 11.59 -28.88 2.58
CA SER A 87 11.05 -29.37 3.85
C SER A 87 10.36 -28.24 4.64
N LEU A 88 9.29 -28.57 5.36
CA LEU A 88 8.56 -27.63 6.22
C LEU A 88 9.48 -26.93 7.22
N ALA A 89 10.44 -27.67 7.81
CA ALA A 89 11.41 -27.14 8.77
C ALA A 89 12.34 -26.10 8.14
N ALA A 90 12.82 -26.33 6.91
CA ALA A 90 13.64 -25.36 6.17
C ALA A 90 12.84 -24.09 5.83
N TRP A 91 11.57 -24.25 5.46
CA TRP A 91 10.65 -23.14 5.21
C TRP A 91 10.40 -22.29 6.46
N GLU A 92 10.14 -22.92 7.61
CA GLU A 92 9.97 -22.23 8.87
C GLU A 92 11.22 -21.44 9.28
N LYS A 93 12.38 -22.08 9.24
CA LYS A 93 13.68 -21.44 9.54
C LYS A 93 13.93 -20.22 8.63
N TYR A 94 13.59 -20.32 7.34
CA TYR A 94 13.70 -19.21 6.41
C TYR A 94 12.77 -18.05 6.77
N ASN A 95 11.51 -18.33 7.08
CA ASN A 95 10.53 -17.31 7.45
C ASN A 95 10.91 -16.51 8.70
N TRP A 96 11.70 -17.10 9.60
CA TRP A 96 12.24 -16.43 10.78
C TRP A 96 13.48 -15.58 10.50
N SER A 97 14.09 -15.68 9.33
CA SER A 97 15.24 -14.86 8.95
C SER A 97 14.88 -13.38 8.82
N ASP A 98 15.81 -12.50 9.13
CA ASP A 98 15.60 -11.06 9.01
C ASP A 98 15.39 -10.62 7.56
N PHE A 99 16.04 -11.31 6.62
CA PHE A 99 15.84 -11.10 5.19
C PHE A 99 14.39 -11.39 4.76
N ALA A 100 13.82 -12.52 5.20
CA ALA A 100 12.45 -12.88 4.88
C ALA A 100 11.46 -11.85 5.45
N LYS A 101 11.64 -11.48 6.72
CA LYS A 101 10.80 -10.47 7.38
C LYS A 101 10.85 -9.11 6.67
N PHE A 102 12.05 -8.65 6.31
CA PHE A 102 12.24 -7.41 5.57
C PHE A 102 11.56 -7.46 4.19
N THR A 103 11.76 -8.57 3.46
CA THR A 103 11.17 -8.74 2.14
C THR A 103 9.64 -8.81 2.20
N LEU A 104 9.07 -9.50 3.20
CA LEU A 104 7.62 -9.54 3.42
C LEU A 104 7.03 -8.17 3.73
N SER A 105 7.73 -7.33 4.52
CA SER A 105 7.35 -5.94 4.75
C SER A 105 7.26 -5.16 3.45
N ARG A 106 8.29 -5.23 2.60
CA ARG A 106 8.31 -4.56 1.29
C ARG A 106 7.21 -5.05 0.34
N ILE A 107 6.96 -6.36 0.30
CA ILE A 107 5.88 -6.96 -0.48
C ILE A 107 4.52 -6.39 -0.04
N ARG A 108 4.30 -6.26 1.26
CA ARG A 108 3.07 -5.72 1.86
C ARG A 108 2.85 -4.26 1.45
N ILE A 109 3.88 -3.43 1.60
CA ILE A 109 3.83 -2.01 1.21
C ILE A 109 3.52 -1.87 -0.28
N LEU A 110 4.24 -2.59 -1.16
CA LEU A 110 4.07 -2.45 -2.61
C LEU A 110 2.68 -2.88 -3.09
N ARG A 111 2.13 -3.98 -2.57
CA ARG A 111 0.78 -4.40 -2.98
C ARG A 111 -0.31 -3.42 -2.51
N SER A 112 -0.14 -2.82 -1.33
CA SER A 112 -1.06 -1.81 -0.83
C SER A 112 -0.93 -0.49 -1.59
N LEU A 113 0.27 -0.14 -2.06
CA LEU A 113 0.51 1.02 -2.92
C LEU A 113 -0.20 0.89 -4.27
N ILE A 114 -0.31 -0.31 -4.84
CA ILE A 114 -1.06 -0.51 -6.09
C ILE A 114 -2.51 -0.03 -5.91
N ILE A 115 -3.17 -0.46 -4.84
CA ILE A 115 -4.56 -0.09 -4.55
C ILE A 115 -4.68 1.40 -4.25
N ASN A 116 -3.81 1.91 -3.37
CA ASN A 116 -3.82 3.32 -2.99
C ASN A 116 -3.56 4.24 -4.19
N SER A 117 -2.67 3.87 -5.13
CA SER A 117 -2.41 4.66 -6.34
C SER A 117 -3.66 4.83 -7.19
N ILE A 118 -4.48 3.80 -7.31
CA ILE A 118 -5.75 3.86 -8.05
C ILE A 118 -6.71 4.84 -7.37
N PHE A 119 -6.94 4.66 -6.07
CA PHE A 119 -7.89 5.50 -5.33
C PHE A 119 -7.43 6.96 -5.23
N VAL A 120 -6.14 7.20 -4.96
CA VAL A 120 -5.56 8.55 -4.94
C VAL A 120 -5.73 9.24 -6.30
N SER A 121 -5.42 8.56 -7.40
CA SER A 121 -5.58 9.15 -8.74
C SER A 121 -7.03 9.45 -9.06
N CYS A 122 -7.96 8.54 -8.76
CA CYS A 122 -9.38 8.76 -8.98
C CYS A 122 -9.92 9.95 -8.17
N THR A 123 -9.64 9.99 -6.86
CA THR A 123 -10.14 11.06 -5.99
C THR A 123 -9.52 12.41 -6.30
N THR A 124 -8.22 12.45 -6.62
CA THR A 124 -7.54 13.68 -7.03
C THR A 124 -8.12 14.20 -8.37
N SER A 125 -8.37 13.32 -9.34
CA SER A 125 -8.99 13.70 -10.61
C SER A 125 -10.40 14.26 -10.42
N LEU A 126 -11.18 13.68 -9.51
CA LEU A 126 -12.51 14.20 -9.15
C LEU A 126 -12.44 15.60 -8.50
N LEU A 127 -11.45 15.82 -7.62
CA LEU A 127 -11.23 17.15 -7.02
C LEU A 127 -10.83 18.18 -8.08
N ILE A 128 -9.90 17.85 -8.98
CA ILE A 128 -9.49 18.73 -10.08
C ILE A 128 -10.68 19.07 -10.96
N TYR A 129 -11.48 18.08 -11.33
CA TYR A 129 -12.68 18.30 -12.14
C TYR A 129 -13.68 19.26 -11.50
N LYS A 130 -13.85 19.18 -10.16
CA LYS A 130 -14.82 20.00 -9.42
C LYS A 130 -14.32 21.40 -9.09
N PHE A 131 -13.02 21.58 -8.86
CA PHE A 131 -12.47 22.82 -8.27
C PHE A 131 -11.54 23.61 -9.18
N CYS A 132 -11.07 23.02 -10.29
CA CYS A 132 -10.26 23.73 -11.28
C CYS A 132 -11.12 24.10 -12.49
N ASP A 133 -11.13 25.37 -12.86
CA ASP A 133 -11.86 25.84 -14.03
C ASP A 133 -10.99 25.81 -15.29
N GLU A 134 -9.73 26.25 -15.17
CA GLU A 134 -8.78 26.29 -16.29
C GLU A 134 -7.78 25.14 -16.24
N GLY A 135 -7.46 24.58 -17.40
CA GLY A 135 -6.43 23.52 -17.52
C GLY A 135 -6.76 22.18 -16.86
N LYS A 136 -8.00 22.01 -16.38
CA LYS A 136 -8.43 20.79 -15.67
C LYS A 136 -8.20 19.50 -16.45
N GLU A 137 -8.37 19.53 -17.77
CA GLU A 137 -8.20 18.34 -18.61
C GLU A 137 -6.75 17.86 -18.59
N ILE A 138 -5.79 18.78 -18.72
CA ILE A 138 -4.35 18.46 -18.68
C ILE A 138 -3.98 17.92 -17.30
N LEU A 139 -4.45 18.57 -16.21
CA LEU A 139 -4.16 18.15 -14.85
C LEU A 139 -4.75 16.76 -14.55
N ILE A 140 -5.96 16.46 -15.02
CA ILE A 140 -6.57 15.13 -14.87
C ILE A 140 -5.74 14.09 -15.61
N VAL A 141 -5.36 14.35 -16.86
CA VAL A 141 -4.55 13.42 -17.66
C VAL A 141 -3.21 13.16 -16.97
N VAL A 142 -2.52 14.20 -16.49
CA VAL A 142 -1.25 14.05 -15.76
C VAL A 142 -1.45 13.24 -14.48
N THR A 143 -2.49 13.48 -13.72
CA THR A 143 -2.79 12.74 -12.49
C THR A 143 -3.04 11.25 -12.76
N ILE A 144 -3.80 10.93 -13.80
CA ILE A 144 -4.07 9.54 -14.21
C ILE A 144 -2.79 8.86 -14.68
N LEU A 145 -1.96 9.55 -15.47
CA LEU A 145 -0.68 9.00 -15.94
C LEU A 145 0.28 8.72 -14.78
N LEU A 146 0.40 9.62 -13.81
CA LEU A 146 1.23 9.42 -12.62
C LEU A 146 0.72 8.25 -11.77
N GLY A 147 -0.60 8.12 -11.61
CA GLY A 147 -1.21 6.99 -10.91
C GLY A 147 -0.97 5.67 -11.62
N ALA A 148 -1.13 5.62 -12.93
CA ALA A 148 -0.84 4.45 -13.74
C ALA A 148 0.65 4.05 -13.66
N LEU A 149 1.56 5.00 -13.76
CA LEU A 149 2.99 4.78 -13.62
C LEU A 149 3.35 4.22 -12.23
N SER A 150 2.81 4.82 -11.16
CA SER A 150 2.97 4.34 -9.78
C SER A 150 2.46 2.90 -9.63
N CYS A 151 1.31 2.59 -10.20
CA CYS A 151 0.72 1.26 -10.19
C CYS A 151 1.61 0.23 -10.92
N ILE A 152 2.15 0.58 -12.09
CA ILE A 152 3.03 -0.29 -12.88
C ILE A 152 4.33 -0.56 -12.13
N ILE A 153 4.99 0.48 -11.58
CA ILE A 153 6.23 0.35 -10.81
C ILE A 153 6.02 -0.52 -9.58
N SER A 154 4.95 -0.25 -8.81
CA SER A 154 4.62 -1.02 -7.61
C SER A 154 4.29 -2.48 -7.93
N ASN A 155 3.58 -2.75 -9.03
CA ASN A 155 3.25 -4.11 -9.46
C ASN A 155 4.49 -4.88 -9.91
N SER A 156 5.39 -4.26 -10.68
CA SER A 156 6.66 -4.85 -11.10
C SER A 156 7.55 -5.16 -9.89
N GLY A 157 7.69 -4.20 -8.98
CA GLY A 157 8.42 -4.39 -7.71
C GLY A 157 7.84 -5.50 -6.85
N HIS A 158 6.52 -5.58 -6.73
CA HIS A 158 5.82 -6.64 -5.99
C HIS A 158 6.12 -8.03 -6.55
N ILE A 159 6.04 -8.20 -7.89
CA ILE A 159 6.33 -9.48 -8.56
C ILE A 159 7.79 -9.87 -8.36
N ASN A 160 8.72 -8.95 -8.56
CA ASN A 160 10.15 -9.18 -8.42
C ASN A 160 10.52 -9.58 -6.98
N LEU A 161 9.94 -8.92 -5.97
CA LEU A 161 10.17 -9.28 -4.58
C LEU A 161 9.58 -10.64 -4.21
N LEU A 162 8.39 -10.99 -4.72
CA LEU A 162 7.81 -12.32 -4.52
C LEU A 162 8.67 -13.40 -5.15
N ASN A 163 9.14 -13.21 -6.37
CA ASN A 163 10.02 -14.15 -7.05
C ASN A 163 11.33 -14.34 -6.26
N ASN A 164 11.98 -13.25 -5.85
CA ASN A 164 13.19 -13.29 -5.06
C ASN A 164 12.98 -13.97 -3.69
N TYR A 165 11.86 -13.70 -3.04
CA TYR A 165 11.50 -14.31 -1.76
C TYR A 165 11.40 -15.83 -1.87
N TYR A 166 10.66 -16.35 -2.87
CA TYR A 166 10.50 -17.78 -3.07
C TYR A 166 11.73 -18.46 -3.71
N HIS A 167 12.50 -17.75 -4.53
CA HIS A 167 13.71 -18.29 -5.14
C HIS A 167 14.83 -18.54 -4.10
N LYS A 168 14.98 -17.66 -3.12
CA LYS A 168 16.02 -17.76 -2.07
C LYS A 168 15.69 -18.76 -0.97
N THR A 169 14.45 -19.22 -0.87
CA THR A 169 13.98 -20.15 0.17
C THR A 169 14.81 -21.45 0.27
N PRO A 170 15.23 -22.10 -0.84
CA PRO A 170 15.96 -23.35 -0.78
C PRO A 170 17.45 -23.23 -0.42
N ILE A 171 18.05 -22.05 -0.61
CA ILE A 171 19.49 -21.84 -0.42
C ILE A 171 19.86 -21.77 1.07
N LEU A 172 18.91 -21.38 1.91
CA LEU A 172 19.12 -21.29 3.37
C LEU A 172 18.79 -22.58 4.13
N GLY A 173 18.34 -23.61 3.45
CA GLY A 173 18.00 -24.92 4.01
C GLY A 173 19.09 -25.99 3.88
N GLN A 174 20.20 -25.66 3.20
CA GLN A 174 21.44 -26.43 3.21
C GLN A 174 22.37 -25.81 4.25
#